data_3f8370a2f5ef358cdac7ac3615ce6088
#
_entry.id   3f8370a2f5ef358cdac7ac3615ce6088
#
_cell.length_a   1.000
_cell.length_b   1.000
_cell.length_c   1.000
_cell.angle_alpha   90.00
_cell.angle_beta   90.00
_cell.angle_gamma   90.00
#
_symmetry.space_group_name_H-M   'P 1'
#
loop_
_entity.id
_entity.type
_entity.pdbx_description
1 polymer ?
#
loop_
_entity_poly.entity_id
_entity_poly.type
_entity_poly.pdbx_seq_one_letter_code
_entity_poly.pdbx_strand_id
1 'polypeptide(L)'
;ENDPVREASHVVIDEAQDFGMMAYQVLHYCLRDCTYTIMGDTSQNIHFSYGLNDWEELKKLILTGTYDAFGVLRKSYRNTVEISDFANEILRHGDFAIYPVEPVLRHGTAVRKEAFDDEAALLAAGVQTIKTWQAQGYETIAVVCRDEAEAADTARKLKQYVPVVEEDLETAEFGEGVMVL
;
A
#
# COMPACT_ATOMS: atom_id res chain seq x y z
N GLU A 1 -7.98 -39.83 2.63
CA GLU A 1 -7.41 -38.70 3.39
C GLU A 1 -8.14 -37.43 2.95
N ASN A 2 -8.92 -36.83 3.84
CA ASN A 2 -9.63 -35.60 3.58
C ASN A 2 -8.57 -34.49 3.47
N ASP A 3 -8.43 -33.91 2.29
CA ASP A 3 -7.61 -32.73 2.10
C ASP A 3 -8.46 -31.52 2.54
N PRO A 4 -8.13 -30.83 3.65
CA PRO A 4 -8.95 -29.75 4.19
C PRO A 4 -9.13 -28.59 3.21
N VAL A 5 -8.24 -28.42 2.25
CA VAL A 5 -8.32 -27.38 1.21
C VAL A 5 -9.47 -27.64 0.23
N ARG A 6 -9.91 -28.89 0.06
CA ARG A 6 -11.00 -29.26 -0.88
C ARG A 6 -12.40 -29.05 -0.31
N GLU A 7 -12.53 -28.71 0.95
CA GLU A 7 -13.82 -28.54 1.64
C GLU A 7 -14.26 -27.07 1.77
N ALA A 8 -13.49 -26.13 1.24
CA ALA A 8 -13.88 -24.72 1.28
C ALA A 8 -15.06 -24.45 0.33
N SER A 9 -16.15 -23.88 0.85
CA SER A 9 -17.30 -23.43 0.06
C SER A 9 -17.18 -21.98 -0.43
N HIS A 10 -16.39 -21.19 0.26
CA HIS A 10 -16.15 -19.79 -0.07
C HIS A 10 -14.73 -19.38 0.33
N VAL A 11 -14.07 -18.62 -0.53
CA VAL A 11 -12.73 -18.07 -0.29
C VAL A 11 -12.79 -16.56 -0.37
N VAL A 12 -12.21 -15.91 0.61
CA VAL A 12 -12.01 -14.45 0.63
C VAL A 12 -10.52 -14.19 0.46
N ILE A 13 -10.20 -13.35 -0.52
CA ILE A 13 -8.82 -12.89 -0.78
C ILE A 13 -8.81 -11.39 -0.67
N ASP A 14 -7.97 -10.89 0.23
CA ASP A 14 -7.65 -9.47 0.36
C ASP A 14 -6.26 -9.20 -0.19
N GLU A 15 -5.97 -7.94 -0.56
CA GLU A 15 -4.71 -7.53 -1.20
C GLU A 15 -4.36 -8.40 -2.41
N ALA A 16 -5.35 -8.64 -3.24
CA ALA A 16 -5.27 -9.56 -4.37
C ALA A 16 -4.14 -9.26 -5.36
N GLN A 17 -3.67 -8.01 -5.43
CA GLN A 17 -2.56 -7.60 -6.28
C GLN A 17 -1.22 -8.22 -5.90
N ASP A 18 -1.07 -8.70 -4.66
CA ASP A 18 0.18 -9.32 -4.18
C ASP A 18 0.37 -10.76 -4.69
N PHE A 19 -0.69 -11.34 -5.25
CA PHE A 19 -0.67 -12.69 -5.80
C PHE A 19 -0.59 -12.68 -7.31
N GLY A 20 0.27 -13.55 -7.88
CA GLY A 20 0.33 -13.75 -9.33
C GLY A 20 -0.78 -14.66 -9.85
N MET A 21 -1.05 -14.59 -11.15
CA MET A 21 -2.07 -15.40 -11.82
C MET A 21 -1.91 -16.92 -11.60
N MET A 22 -0.69 -17.40 -11.41
CA MET A 22 -0.45 -18.82 -11.11
C MET A 22 -1.12 -19.25 -9.79
N ALA A 23 -1.08 -18.39 -8.75
CA ALA A 23 -1.73 -18.69 -7.48
C ALA A 23 -3.26 -18.81 -7.64
N TYR A 24 -3.87 -17.91 -8.42
CA TYR A 24 -5.30 -17.96 -8.74
C TYR A 24 -5.69 -19.19 -9.56
N GLN A 25 -4.88 -19.58 -10.55
CA GLN A 25 -5.09 -20.80 -11.33
C GLN A 25 -5.04 -22.05 -10.47
N VAL A 26 -4.06 -22.12 -9.55
CA VAL A 26 -3.95 -23.24 -8.61
C VAL A 26 -5.13 -23.29 -7.66
N LEU A 27 -5.53 -22.16 -7.07
CA LEU A 27 -6.71 -22.06 -6.21
C LEU A 27 -7.97 -22.52 -6.95
N HIS A 28 -8.20 -22.00 -8.14
CA HIS A 28 -9.37 -22.36 -8.96
C HIS A 28 -9.38 -23.84 -9.35
N TYR A 29 -8.20 -24.42 -9.63
CA TYR A 29 -8.07 -25.84 -9.93
C TYR A 29 -8.36 -26.72 -8.70
N CYS A 30 -7.87 -26.35 -7.52
CA CYS A 30 -8.02 -27.11 -6.30
C CYS A 30 -9.44 -27.00 -5.70
N LEU A 31 -10.10 -25.84 -5.86
CA LEU A 31 -11.36 -25.49 -5.22
C LEU A 31 -12.47 -25.28 -6.27
N ARG A 32 -12.81 -26.35 -6.99
CA ARG A 32 -13.71 -26.28 -8.16
C ARG A 32 -15.13 -25.84 -7.88
N ASP A 33 -15.66 -26.17 -6.71
CA ASP A 33 -17.05 -25.87 -6.29
C ASP A 33 -17.11 -24.73 -5.27
N CYS A 34 -16.12 -23.86 -5.29
CA CYS A 34 -15.97 -22.78 -4.34
C CYS A 34 -16.38 -21.44 -4.97
N THR A 35 -17.02 -20.59 -4.19
CA THR A 35 -17.24 -19.19 -4.56
C THR A 35 -16.12 -18.31 -4.03
N TYR A 36 -15.91 -17.15 -4.65
CA TYR A 36 -14.79 -16.24 -4.32
C TYR A 36 -15.29 -14.83 -4.05
N THR A 37 -14.72 -14.19 -3.03
CA THR A 37 -14.72 -12.74 -2.88
C THR A 37 -13.27 -12.27 -2.92
N ILE A 38 -12.93 -11.51 -3.96
CA ILE A 38 -11.56 -11.06 -4.20
C ILE A 38 -11.53 -9.54 -4.17
N MET A 39 -10.69 -8.99 -3.32
CA MET A 39 -10.52 -7.55 -3.11
C MET A 39 -9.04 -7.19 -3.27
N GLY A 40 -8.78 -6.00 -3.83
CA GLY A 40 -7.41 -5.51 -3.98
C GLY A 40 -7.36 -4.23 -4.80
N ASP A 41 -6.17 -3.68 -4.92
CA ASP A 41 -5.89 -2.48 -5.69
C ASP A 41 -4.63 -2.69 -6.55
N THR A 42 -4.81 -2.91 -7.84
CA THR A 42 -3.68 -3.13 -8.78
C THR A 42 -2.72 -1.95 -8.87
N SER A 43 -3.16 -0.75 -8.48
CA SER A 43 -2.29 0.44 -8.40
C SER A 43 -1.30 0.38 -7.23
N GLN A 44 -1.53 -0.49 -6.25
CA GLN A 44 -0.65 -0.71 -5.09
C GLN A 44 0.28 -1.92 -5.27
N ASN A 45 0.28 -2.55 -6.45
CA ASN A 45 1.15 -3.69 -6.70
C ASN A 45 2.63 -3.25 -6.71
N ILE A 46 3.38 -3.65 -5.68
CA ILE A 46 4.83 -3.46 -5.58
C ILE A 46 5.61 -4.64 -6.19
N HIS A 47 4.92 -5.72 -6.53
CA HIS A 47 5.48 -6.94 -7.12
C HIS A 47 5.20 -7.01 -8.63
N PHE A 48 5.56 -5.97 -9.36
CA PHE A 48 5.22 -5.79 -10.77
C PHE A 48 5.53 -6.99 -11.67
N SER A 49 6.58 -7.75 -11.35
CA SER A 49 7.01 -8.90 -12.15
C SER A 49 6.14 -10.16 -11.99
N TYR A 50 5.40 -10.30 -10.89
CA TYR A 50 4.60 -11.50 -10.63
C TYR A 50 3.22 -11.23 -10.01
N GLY A 51 2.98 -10.08 -9.41
CA GLY A 51 1.69 -9.69 -8.86
C GLY A 51 0.67 -9.35 -9.95
N LEU A 52 -0.57 -9.11 -9.53
CA LEU A 52 -1.66 -8.77 -10.43
C LEU A 52 -1.57 -7.29 -10.84
N ASN A 53 -1.28 -7.02 -12.11
CA ASN A 53 -1.16 -5.67 -12.64
C ASN A 53 -2.47 -5.13 -13.23
N ASP A 54 -3.40 -6.01 -13.60
CA ASP A 54 -4.76 -5.66 -14.01
C ASP A 54 -5.76 -6.78 -13.66
N TRP A 55 -7.03 -6.45 -13.70
CA TRP A 55 -8.10 -7.39 -13.34
C TRP A 55 -8.58 -8.26 -14.50
N GLU A 56 -8.21 -7.96 -15.73
CA GLU A 56 -8.86 -8.56 -16.91
C GLU A 56 -8.58 -10.06 -17.03
N GLU A 57 -7.37 -10.50 -16.69
CA GLU A 57 -7.02 -11.92 -16.75
C GLU A 57 -7.70 -12.70 -15.61
N LEU A 58 -7.70 -12.14 -14.41
CA LEU A 58 -8.37 -12.73 -13.25
C LEU A 58 -9.88 -12.81 -13.45
N LYS A 59 -10.51 -11.77 -14.01
CA LYS A 59 -11.94 -11.76 -14.34
C LYS A 59 -12.31 -12.89 -15.29
N LYS A 60 -11.50 -13.14 -16.31
CA LYS A 60 -11.73 -14.27 -17.25
C LYS A 60 -11.65 -15.64 -16.58
N LEU A 61 -10.83 -15.77 -15.54
CA LEU A 61 -10.68 -17.01 -14.80
C LEU A 61 -11.83 -17.25 -13.81
N ILE A 62 -12.25 -16.22 -13.09
CA ILE A 62 -13.15 -16.31 -11.92
C ILE A 62 -14.60 -15.93 -12.27
N LEU A 63 -14.81 -14.87 -13.06
CA LEU A 63 -16.15 -14.38 -13.37
C LEU A 63 -16.73 -15.12 -14.59
N THR A 64 -17.16 -16.35 -14.38
CA THR A 64 -17.68 -17.23 -15.44
C THR A 64 -19.17 -17.53 -15.32
N GLY A 65 -19.79 -17.16 -14.21
CA GLY A 65 -21.20 -17.42 -13.90
C GLY A 65 -22.11 -16.20 -14.14
N THR A 66 -23.42 -16.48 -14.23
CA THR A 66 -24.44 -15.45 -14.46
C THR A 66 -24.59 -14.46 -13.32
N TYR A 67 -24.22 -14.87 -12.11
CA TYR A 67 -24.37 -14.07 -10.88
C TYR A 67 -23.06 -13.44 -10.41
N ASP A 68 -21.98 -13.64 -11.16
CA ASP A 68 -20.70 -13.05 -10.84
C ASP A 68 -20.71 -11.56 -11.15
N ALA A 69 -20.07 -10.76 -10.29
CA ALA A 69 -20.06 -9.32 -10.43
C ALA A 69 -18.67 -8.75 -10.15
N PHE A 70 -18.32 -7.70 -10.89
CA PHE A 70 -17.14 -6.88 -10.64
C PHE A 70 -17.58 -5.46 -10.28
N GLY A 71 -17.03 -4.91 -9.23
CA GLY A 71 -17.31 -3.55 -8.78
C GLY A 71 -16.03 -2.79 -8.43
N VAL A 72 -16.05 -1.49 -8.60
CA VAL A 72 -14.94 -0.60 -8.24
C VAL A 72 -15.36 0.33 -7.11
N LEU A 73 -14.66 0.27 -5.98
CA LEU A 73 -14.83 1.17 -4.85
C LEU A 73 -13.97 2.42 -5.10
N ARG A 74 -14.59 3.51 -5.55
CA ARG A 74 -13.86 4.74 -5.90
C ARG A 74 -13.69 5.71 -4.74
N LYS A 75 -14.55 5.66 -3.72
CA LYS A 75 -14.53 6.61 -2.62
C LYS A 75 -13.51 6.23 -1.56
N SER A 76 -12.57 7.13 -1.30
CA SER A 76 -11.61 7.00 -0.20
C SER A 76 -12.03 7.86 0.99
N TYR A 77 -12.16 7.22 2.14
CA TYR A 77 -12.42 7.88 3.44
C TYR A 77 -11.14 8.05 4.26
N ARG A 78 -10.03 7.45 3.83
CA ARG A 78 -8.76 7.43 4.58
C ARG A 78 -7.97 8.71 4.35
N ASN A 79 -7.86 9.15 3.11
CA ASN A 79 -6.99 10.25 2.71
C ASN A 79 -7.74 11.58 2.59
N THR A 80 -7.02 12.68 2.72
CA THR A 80 -7.52 14.01 2.38
C THR A 80 -7.54 14.22 0.86
N VAL A 81 -8.22 15.26 0.40
CA VAL A 81 -8.28 15.65 -1.02
C VAL A 81 -6.88 15.85 -1.57
N GLU A 82 -6.02 16.57 -0.84
CA GLU A 82 -4.67 16.93 -1.27
C GLU A 82 -3.77 15.68 -1.45
N ILE A 83 -3.88 14.70 -0.56
CA ILE A 83 -3.14 13.44 -0.67
C ILE A 83 -3.66 12.62 -1.86
N SER A 84 -4.98 12.51 -2.01
CA SER A 84 -5.59 11.75 -3.09
C SER A 84 -5.29 12.36 -4.46
N ASP A 85 -5.33 13.68 -4.59
CA ASP A 85 -5.01 14.37 -5.84
C ASP A 85 -3.55 14.19 -6.23
N PHE A 86 -2.64 14.27 -5.25
CA PHE A 86 -1.22 14.03 -5.49
C PHE A 86 -0.96 12.57 -5.91
N ALA A 87 -1.58 11.60 -5.24
CA ALA A 87 -1.47 10.18 -5.60
C ALA A 87 -2.03 9.91 -7.01
N ASN A 88 -3.22 10.45 -7.33
CA ASN A 88 -3.82 10.34 -8.65
C ASN A 88 -2.93 10.95 -9.75
N GLU A 89 -2.23 12.05 -9.45
CA GLU A 89 -1.30 12.67 -10.41
C GLU A 89 -0.10 11.74 -10.69
N ILE A 90 0.45 11.09 -9.66
CA ILE A 90 1.52 10.09 -9.85
C ILE A 90 1.03 8.93 -10.71
N LEU A 91 -0.16 8.40 -10.42
CA LEU A 91 -0.74 7.28 -11.17
C LEU A 91 -0.95 7.58 -12.66
N ARG A 92 -1.26 8.84 -13.03
CA ARG A 92 -1.41 9.25 -14.43
C ARG A 92 -0.12 9.17 -15.26
N HIS A 93 1.04 9.09 -14.61
CA HIS A 93 2.33 8.90 -15.27
C HIS A 93 2.68 7.43 -15.51
N GLY A 94 1.89 6.49 -15.03
CA GLY A 94 2.08 5.05 -15.26
C GLY A 94 1.37 4.56 -16.52
N ASP A 95 1.89 3.48 -17.12
CA ASP A 95 1.35 2.83 -18.32
C ASP A 95 0.40 1.66 -17.98
N PHE A 96 -0.39 1.78 -16.92
CA PHE A 96 -1.32 0.74 -16.49
C PHE A 96 -2.74 1.28 -16.32
N ALA A 97 -3.72 0.38 -16.34
CA ALA A 97 -5.11 0.76 -16.09
C ALA A 97 -5.28 1.27 -14.66
N ILE A 98 -5.63 2.55 -14.52
CA ILE A 98 -5.86 3.19 -13.25
C ILE A 98 -7.34 3.33 -12.94
N TYR A 99 -7.68 3.19 -11.66
CA TYR A 99 -8.99 3.52 -11.12
C TYR A 99 -8.83 4.72 -10.17
N PRO A 100 -9.00 5.96 -10.66
CA PRO A 100 -8.76 7.15 -9.85
C PRO A 100 -9.64 7.14 -8.61
N VAL A 101 -9.03 7.50 -7.49
CA VAL A 101 -9.72 7.60 -6.21
C VAL A 101 -10.47 8.93 -6.13
N GLU A 102 -11.73 8.87 -5.73
CA GLU A 102 -12.56 10.02 -5.40
C GLU A 102 -12.47 10.26 -3.88
N PRO A 103 -11.75 11.30 -3.42
CA PRO A 103 -11.69 11.57 -1.98
C PRO A 103 -13.04 12.04 -1.46
N VAL A 104 -13.37 11.65 -0.24
CA VAL A 104 -14.42 12.34 0.51
C VAL A 104 -13.90 13.75 0.82
N LEU A 105 -14.79 14.74 0.79
CA LEU A 105 -14.45 16.16 0.99
C LEU A 105 -13.91 16.44 2.40
N ARG A 106 -12.73 15.95 2.66
CA ARG A 106 -11.93 16.22 3.86
C ARG A 106 -10.61 16.84 3.43
N HIS A 107 -10.41 18.09 3.79
CA HIS A 107 -9.21 18.83 3.48
C HIS A 107 -8.15 18.71 4.57
N GLY A 108 -6.89 18.75 4.19
CA GLY A 108 -5.72 18.70 5.05
C GLY A 108 -4.60 19.59 4.54
N THR A 109 -3.40 19.33 5.03
CA THR A 109 -2.22 20.04 4.58
C THR A 109 -1.83 19.59 3.16
N ALA A 110 -1.43 20.54 2.31
CA ALA A 110 -0.95 20.23 0.97
C ALA A 110 0.29 19.33 1.00
N VAL A 111 0.37 18.40 0.06
CA VAL A 111 1.55 17.56 -0.11
C VAL A 111 2.73 18.42 -0.58
N ARG A 112 3.86 18.34 0.12
CA ARG A 112 5.09 19.03 -0.22
C ARG A 112 6.03 18.10 -0.98
N LYS A 113 6.60 18.61 -2.07
CA LYS A 113 7.63 17.93 -2.85
C LYS A 113 8.84 18.82 -2.90
N GLU A 114 9.96 18.32 -2.40
CA GLU A 114 11.22 19.05 -2.36
C GLU A 114 12.34 18.16 -2.95
N ALA A 115 13.28 18.78 -3.63
CA ALA A 115 14.48 18.12 -4.11
C ALA A 115 15.70 18.77 -3.48
N PHE A 116 16.71 17.99 -3.18
CA PHE A 116 17.93 18.45 -2.52
C PHE A 116 19.15 18.01 -3.35
N ASP A 117 20.18 18.83 -3.35
CA ASP A 117 21.39 18.57 -4.11
C ASP A 117 22.31 17.54 -3.45
N ASP A 118 22.16 17.36 -2.14
CA ASP A 118 22.95 16.40 -1.37
C ASP A 118 22.14 15.80 -0.19
N GLU A 119 22.67 14.70 0.33
CA GLU A 119 22.07 13.96 1.42
C GLU A 119 22.05 14.72 2.74
N ALA A 120 23.02 15.58 2.99
CA ALA A 120 23.08 16.34 4.24
C ALA A 120 21.95 17.38 4.28
N ALA A 121 21.68 18.03 3.15
CA ALA A 121 20.56 18.95 3.02
C ALA A 121 19.21 18.23 3.17
N LEU A 122 19.05 17.05 2.55
CA LEU A 122 17.87 16.22 2.69
C LEU A 122 17.65 15.84 4.17
N LEU A 123 18.68 15.34 4.84
CA LEU A 123 18.60 14.94 6.25
C LEU A 123 18.23 16.14 7.16
N ALA A 124 18.86 17.29 6.92
CA ALA A 124 18.57 18.50 7.69
C ALA A 124 17.12 18.96 7.54
N ALA A 125 16.60 18.94 6.31
CA ALA A 125 15.20 19.26 6.01
C ALA A 125 14.24 18.26 6.65
N GLY A 126 14.55 16.95 6.58
CA GLY A 126 13.78 15.89 7.23
C GLY A 126 13.70 16.09 8.75
N VAL A 127 14.83 16.32 9.40
CA VAL A 127 14.91 16.61 10.85
C VAL A 127 14.07 17.85 11.20
N GLN A 128 14.18 18.91 10.41
CA GLN A 128 13.41 20.13 10.66
C GLN A 128 11.90 19.89 10.50
N THR A 129 11.51 19.12 9.51
CA THR A 129 10.10 18.75 9.28
C THR A 129 9.55 17.92 10.45
N ILE A 130 10.28 16.90 10.90
CA ILE A 130 9.91 16.08 12.06
C ILE A 130 9.71 16.94 13.29
N LYS A 131 10.68 17.81 13.63
CA LYS A 131 10.59 18.71 14.78
C LYS A 131 9.40 19.66 14.69
N THR A 132 9.11 20.15 13.49
CA THR A 132 7.96 21.03 13.25
C THR A 132 6.65 20.29 13.49
N TRP A 133 6.51 19.07 12.99
CA TRP A 133 5.32 18.26 13.20
C TRP A 133 5.12 17.84 14.64
N GLN A 134 6.20 17.46 15.34
CA GLN A 134 6.14 17.20 16.79
C GLN A 134 5.68 18.43 17.57
N ALA A 135 6.18 19.61 17.22
CA ALA A 135 5.74 20.87 17.83
C ALA A 135 4.27 21.23 17.52
N GLN A 136 3.72 20.71 16.44
CA GLN A 136 2.31 20.82 16.05
C GLN A 136 1.40 19.77 16.72
N GLY A 137 1.98 18.84 17.49
CA GLY A 137 1.24 17.80 18.21
C GLY A 137 1.04 16.50 17.43
N TYR A 138 1.79 16.28 16.34
CA TYR A 138 1.79 14.96 15.69
C TYR A 138 2.58 13.97 16.54
N GLU A 139 1.93 12.95 17.01
CA GLU A 139 2.49 11.94 17.91
C GLU A 139 3.13 10.79 17.15
N THR A 140 2.60 10.44 15.98
CA THR A 140 3.11 9.36 15.13
C THR A 140 3.61 9.92 13.81
N ILE A 141 4.91 9.74 13.52
CA ILE A 141 5.56 10.20 12.30
C ILE A 141 6.30 9.04 11.67
N ALA A 142 6.00 8.73 10.43
CA ALA A 142 6.71 7.71 9.65
C ALA A 142 7.62 8.33 8.61
N VAL A 143 8.86 7.87 8.55
CA VAL A 143 9.81 8.14 7.47
C VAL A 143 9.90 6.86 6.64
N VAL A 144 9.37 6.91 5.42
CA VAL A 144 9.32 5.74 4.53
C VAL A 144 10.49 5.82 3.56
N CYS A 145 11.30 4.78 3.52
CA CYS A 145 12.45 4.63 2.63
C CYS A 145 12.13 3.67 1.48
N ARG A 146 13.03 3.57 0.52
CA ARG A 146 12.83 2.71 -0.65
C ARG A 146 13.07 1.24 -0.35
N ASP A 147 14.01 0.96 0.55
CA ASP A 147 14.41 -0.38 0.95
C ASP A 147 14.94 -0.39 2.39
N GLU A 148 15.10 -1.60 2.96
CA GLU A 148 15.58 -1.81 4.32
C GLU A 148 16.97 -1.22 4.59
N ALA A 149 17.87 -1.24 3.59
CA ALA A 149 19.22 -0.71 3.74
C ALA A 149 19.20 0.82 3.89
N GLU A 150 18.38 1.49 3.09
CA GLU A 150 18.15 2.93 3.20
C GLU A 150 17.44 3.29 4.52
N ALA A 151 16.46 2.48 4.95
CA ALA A 151 15.76 2.67 6.21
C ALA A 151 16.71 2.56 7.41
N ALA A 152 17.56 1.52 7.45
CA ALA A 152 18.55 1.34 8.52
C ALA A 152 19.58 2.48 8.58
N ASP A 153 20.07 2.95 7.43
CA ASP A 153 21.01 4.06 7.35
C ASP A 153 20.35 5.38 7.77
N THR A 154 19.13 5.63 7.29
CA THR A 154 18.34 6.82 7.65
C THR A 154 18.01 6.85 9.14
N ALA A 155 17.58 5.73 9.72
CA ALA A 155 17.33 5.62 11.16
C ALA A 155 18.57 5.95 11.98
N ARG A 156 19.72 5.38 11.60
CA ARG A 156 21.00 5.66 12.26
C ARG A 156 21.38 7.14 12.23
N LYS A 157 21.13 7.83 11.10
CA LYS A 157 21.40 9.25 10.95
C LYS A 157 20.42 10.11 11.74
N LEU A 158 19.13 9.80 11.67
CA LEU A 158 18.07 10.53 12.38
C LEU A 158 18.20 10.45 13.90
N LYS A 159 18.63 9.31 14.47
CA LYS A 159 18.86 9.12 15.91
C LYS A 159 19.79 10.14 16.53
N GLN A 160 20.65 10.77 15.75
CA GLN A 160 21.55 11.82 16.23
C GLN A 160 20.82 13.14 16.53
N TYR A 161 19.60 13.32 16.02
CA TYR A 161 18.87 14.59 16.04
C TYR A 161 17.49 14.49 16.69
N VAL A 162 16.85 13.33 16.59
CA VAL A 162 15.51 13.06 17.12
C VAL A 162 15.43 11.63 17.65
N PRO A 163 14.60 11.37 18.70
CA PRO A 163 14.32 10.01 19.13
C PRO A 163 13.62 9.23 18.00
N VAL A 164 14.17 8.08 17.64
CA VAL A 164 13.60 7.14 16.67
C VAL A 164 13.20 5.89 17.43
N VAL A 165 11.99 5.40 17.18
CA VAL A 165 11.46 4.16 17.77
C VAL A 165 12.25 2.98 17.21
N GLU A 166 12.77 2.13 18.10
CA GLU A 166 13.46 0.88 17.77
C GLU A 166 12.49 -0.28 17.99
N GLU A 167 11.65 -0.55 17.03
CA GLU A 167 10.81 -1.74 17.06
C GLU A 167 11.16 -2.64 15.87
N ASP A 168 11.04 -3.95 16.09
CA ASP A 168 11.11 -4.92 15.02
C ASP A 168 9.91 -4.72 14.09
N LEU A 169 10.15 -4.40 12.83
CA LEU A 169 9.11 -4.09 11.83
C LEU A 169 8.09 -5.22 11.66
N GLU A 170 8.47 -6.47 11.98
CA GLU A 170 7.56 -7.62 11.93
C GLU A 170 6.55 -7.65 13.08
N THR A 171 6.86 -6.98 14.19
CA THR A 171 6.03 -6.97 15.41
C THR A 171 5.55 -5.59 15.81
N ALA A 172 6.00 -4.53 15.09
CA ALA A 172 5.72 -3.15 15.44
C ALA A 172 4.23 -2.82 15.29
N GLU A 173 3.57 -2.56 16.41
CA GLU A 173 2.34 -1.78 16.38
C GLU A 173 2.71 -0.32 16.11
N PHE A 174 1.95 0.36 15.23
CA PHE A 174 2.11 1.79 14.98
C PHE A 174 1.89 2.55 16.30
N GLY A 175 2.99 2.89 16.97
CA GLY A 175 3.02 3.60 18.26
C GLY A 175 3.34 5.08 18.10
N GLU A 176 3.40 5.75 19.24
CA GLU A 176 3.85 7.14 19.32
C GLU A 176 5.36 7.23 19.06
N GLY A 177 5.77 8.19 18.24
CA GLY A 177 7.17 8.47 17.97
C GLY A 177 7.50 8.61 16.48
N VAL A 178 8.80 8.66 16.19
CA VAL A 178 9.33 8.69 14.82
C VAL A 178 9.78 7.29 14.43
N MET A 179 9.13 6.71 13.46
CA MET A 179 9.47 5.40 12.88
C MET A 179 10.14 5.58 11.52
N VAL A 180 11.09 4.71 11.19
CA VAL A 180 11.73 4.66 9.88
C VAL A 180 11.45 3.27 9.29
N LEU A 181 10.79 3.24 8.12
CA LEU A 181 10.24 2.05 7.47
C LEU A 181 10.83 1.87 6.08
#